data_48b1f0308381beb10eb33eb9c04f4ed9
#
_entry.id   48b1f0308381beb10eb33eb9c04f4ed9
#
_cell.length_a   1.000
_cell.length_b   1.000
_cell.length_c   1.000
_cell.angle_alpha   90.00
_cell.angle_beta   90.00
_cell.angle_gamma   90.00
#
_symmetry.space_group_name_H-M   'P 1'
#
loop_
_entity.id
_entity.type
_entity.pdbx_description
1 polymer ?
#
loop_
_entity_poly.entity_id
_entity_poly.type
_entity_poly.pdbx_seq_one_letter_code
_entity_poly.pdbx_strand_id
1 'polypeptide(L)'
;MSKVEIYTWRFCPFCIRAKSLLEKKNITFTEHKIDGDDNARELMMERADGKRTVPQIFIDDKSIGGCDELYELEKEDKLDLLLN
;
A
#
# COMPACT_ATOMS: atom_id res chain seq x y z
N MET A 1 12.28 -10.50 -7.28
CA MET A 1 11.77 -9.16 -7.01
C MET A 1 10.39 -9.26 -6.37
N SER A 2 10.14 -8.43 -5.38
CA SER A 2 8.86 -8.44 -4.69
C SER A 2 7.78 -7.76 -5.50
N LYS A 3 6.58 -8.28 -5.40
CA LYS A 3 5.39 -7.67 -6.00
C LYS A 3 4.80 -6.68 -4.99
N VAL A 4 4.73 -5.41 -5.36
CA VAL A 4 4.20 -4.36 -4.49
C VAL A 4 2.93 -3.79 -5.11
N GLU A 5 1.86 -3.74 -4.31
CA GLU A 5 0.57 -3.19 -4.74
C GLU A 5 0.10 -2.19 -3.70
N ILE A 6 -0.56 -1.14 -4.18
CA ILE A 6 -1.15 -0.14 -3.28
C ILE A 6 -2.55 0.21 -3.77
N TYR A 7 -3.52 0.16 -2.87
CA TYR A 7 -4.89 0.60 -3.14
C TYR A 7 -5.03 2.05 -2.71
N THR A 8 -5.56 2.88 -3.59
CA THR A 8 -5.62 4.33 -3.36
C THR A 8 -6.95 4.92 -3.83
N TRP A 9 -7.18 6.15 -3.41
CA TRP A 9 -8.22 7.04 -3.95
C TRP A 9 -7.55 8.24 -4.59
N ARG A 10 -8.29 8.92 -5.48
CA ARG A 10 -7.79 10.08 -6.22
C ARG A 10 -7.30 11.21 -5.32
N PHE A 11 -8.09 11.60 -4.33
CA PHE A 11 -7.77 12.70 -3.42
C PHE A 11 -7.48 12.16 -2.02
N CYS A 12 -6.31 11.59 -1.86
CA CYS A 12 -5.93 10.96 -0.60
C CYS A 12 -4.50 11.38 -0.24
N PRO A 13 -4.34 12.33 0.70
CA PRO A 13 -3.00 12.78 1.11
C PRO A 13 -2.10 11.65 1.62
N PHE A 14 -2.65 10.71 2.37
CA PHE A 14 -1.87 9.57 2.86
C PHE A 14 -1.47 8.63 1.74
N CYS A 15 -2.30 8.49 0.70
CA CYS A 15 -1.94 7.72 -0.48
C CYS A 15 -0.78 8.37 -1.21
N ILE A 16 -0.81 9.70 -1.34
CA ILE A 16 0.27 10.46 -1.97
C ILE A 16 1.57 10.26 -1.21
N ARG A 17 1.52 10.34 0.11
CA ARG A 17 2.71 10.16 0.95
C ARG A 17 3.29 8.75 0.83
N ALA A 18 2.42 7.74 0.83
CA ALA A 18 2.87 6.36 0.69
C ALA A 18 3.53 6.12 -0.66
N LYS A 19 2.91 6.60 -1.74
CA LYS A 19 3.48 6.47 -3.08
C LYS A 19 4.81 7.22 -3.18
N SER A 20 4.89 8.38 -2.56
CA SER A 20 6.11 9.19 -2.56
C SER A 20 7.28 8.42 -1.94
N LEU A 21 7.04 7.72 -0.84
CA LEU A 21 8.09 6.91 -0.22
C LEU A 21 8.54 5.77 -1.13
N LEU A 22 7.58 5.07 -1.75
CA LEU A 22 7.91 3.97 -2.65
C LEU A 22 8.71 4.48 -3.86
N GLU A 23 8.32 5.62 -4.42
CA GLU A 23 9.02 6.22 -5.55
C GLU A 23 10.42 6.67 -5.17
N LYS A 24 10.57 7.26 -4.00
CA LYS A 24 11.86 7.72 -3.48
C LYS A 24 12.84 6.58 -3.30
N LYS A 25 12.34 5.40 -2.98
CA LYS A 25 13.15 4.20 -2.81
C LYS A 25 13.32 3.42 -4.13
N ASN A 26 12.84 3.96 -5.24
CA ASN A 26 12.90 3.34 -6.56
C ASN A 26 12.19 1.98 -6.61
N ILE A 27 11.10 1.86 -5.86
CA ILE A 27 10.29 0.64 -5.81
C ILE A 27 9.20 0.74 -6.87
N THR A 28 9.14 -0.26 -7.75
CA THR A 28 8.06 -0.36 -8.74
C THR A 28 6.84 -0.97 -8.07
N PHE A 29 5.68 -0.35 -8.24
CA PHE A 29 4.45 -0.83 -7.63
C PHE A 29 3.28 -0.71 -8.59
N THR A 30 2.25 -1.51 -8.34
CA THR A 30 0.99 -1.43 -9.06
C THR A 30 0.01 -0.65 -8.20
N GLU A 31 -0.59 0.39 -8.77
CA GLU A 31 -1.59 1.18 -8.08
C GLU A 31 -2.98 0.79 -8.53
N HIS A 32 -3.83 0.46 -7.55
CA HIS A 32 -5.25 0.16 -7.79
C HIS A 32 -6.07 1.33 -7.26
N LYS A 33 -6.53 2.19 -8.18
CA LYS A 33 -7.41 3.31 -7.82
C LYS A 33 -8.82 2.78 -7.70
N ILE A 34 -9.39 2.87 -6.51
CA ILE A 34 -10.68 2.24 -6.22
C ILE A 34 -11.81 3.24 -5.99
N ASP A 35 -11.62 4.50 -6.39
CA ASP A 35 -12.68 5.51 -6.30
C ASP A 35 -13.95 5.00 -6.98
N GLY A 36 -15.05 4.94 -6.23
CA GLY A 36 -16.33 4.55 -6.78
C GLY A 36 -16.46 3.09 -7.22
N ASP A 37 -15.48 2.27 -6.91
CA ASP A 37 -15.47 0.85 -7.28
C ASP A 37 -15.66 -0.01 -6.01
N ASP A 38 -16.92 -0.30 -5.69
CA ASP A 38 -17.26 -1.04 -4.48
C ASP A 38 -16.71 -2.47 -4.48
N ASN A 39 -16.67 -3.10 -5.64
CA ASN A 39 -16.13 -4.46 -5.75
C ASN A 39 -14.63 -4.49 -5.45
N ALA A 40 -13.89 -3.53 -5.98
CA ALA A 40 -12.46 -3.42 -5.71
C ALA A 40 -12.21 -3.13 -4.24
N ARG A 41 -13.05 -2.30 -3.63
CA ARG A 41 -12.95 -2.00 -2.20
C ARG A 41 -13.20 -3.22 -1.34
N GLU A 42 -14.20 -4.03 -1.67
CA GLU A 42 -14.46 -5.27 -0.97
C GLU A 42 -13.28 -6.23 -1.06
N LEU A 43 -12.71 -6.36 -2.24
CA LEU A 43 -11.53 -7.20 -2.43
C LEU A 43 -10.37 -6.71 -1.58
N MET A 44 -10.14 -5.40 -1.55
CA MET A 44 -9.12 -4.81 -0.69
C MET A 44 -9.36 -5.15 0.77
N MET A 45 -10.61 -5.02 1.23
CA MET A 45 -10.96 -5.30 2.63
C MET A 45 -10.71 -6.77 2.99
N GLU A 46 -11.03 -7.69 2.09
CA GLU A 46 -10.76 -9.10 2.31
C GLU A 46 -9.27 -9.36 2.45
N ARG A 47 -8.47 -8.76 1.60
CA ARG A 47 -7.01 -8.91 1.61
C ARG A 47 -6.38 -8.22 2.83
N ALA A 48 -7.01 -7.18 3.36
CA ALA A 48 -6.48 -6.34 4.44
C ALA A 48 -7.08 -6.65 5.81
N ASP A 49 -7.60 -7.85 5.99
CA ASP A 49 -8.19 -8.30 7.27
C ASP A 49 -9.30 -7.38 7.76
N GLY A 50 -10.14 -6.91 6.82
CA GLY A 50 -11.30 -6.09 7.11
C GLY A 50 -11.04 -4.59 7.16
N LYS A 51 -9.81 -4.14 6.95
CA LYS A 51 -9.51 -2.71 6.94
C LYS A 51 -10.11 -2.04 5.73
N ARG A 52 -10.76 -0.89 5.96
CA ARG A 52 -11.53 -0.16 4.93
C ARG A 52 -10.82 1.07 4.39
N THR A 53 -9.77 1.51 5.07
CA THR A 53 -9.12 2.78 4.75
C THR A 53 -8.13 2.62 3.61
N VAL A 54 -7.84 3.72 2.93
CA VAL A 54 -6.76 3.80 1.95
C VAL A 54 -5.70 4.77 2.46
N PRO A 55 -4.43 4.57 2.12
CA PRO A 55 -3.94 3.48 1.28
C PRO A 55 -3.89 2.15 2.02
N GLN A 56 -3.91 1.06 1.26
CA GLN A 56 -3.58 -0.27 1.79
C GLN A 56 -2.50 -0.84 0.89
N ILE A 57 -1.42 -1.28 1.50
CA ILE A 57 -0.22 -1.73 0.78
C ILE A 57 -0.02 -3.22 0.98
N PHE A 58 0.35 -3.91 -0.10
CA PHE A 58 0.61 -5.34 -0.07
C PHE A 58 1.98 -5.62 -0.69
N ILE A 59 2.75 -6.45 -0.04
CA ILE A 59 4.05 -6.91 -0.54
C ILE A 59 4.00 -8.42 -0.60
N ASP A 60 4.11 -8.96 -1.82
CA ASP A 60 3.99 -10.41 -2.08
C ASP A 60 2.70 -10.97 -1.46
N ASP A 61 1.60 -10.26 -1.69
CA ASP A 61 0.25 -10.61 -1.24
C ASP A 61 0.04 -10.52 0.27
N LYS A 62 1.01 -10.02 1.02
CA LYS A 62 0.87 -9.80 2.46
C LYS A 62 0.45 -8.38 2.74
N SER A 63 -0.57 -8.22 3.58
CA SER A 63 -1.03 -6.91 4.01
C SER A 63 0.01 -6.24 4.91
N ILE A 64 0.48 -5.07 4.48
CA ILE A 64 1.44 -4.28 5.26
C ILE A 64 0.69 -3.27 6.12
N GLY A 65 -0.47 -2.82 5.65
CA GLY A 65 -1.25 -1.78 6.29
C GLY A 65 -1.28 -0.53 5.45
N GLY A 66 -1.42 0.62 6.10
CA GLY A 66 -1.53 1.90 5.42
C GLY A 66 -0.22 2.68 5.43
N CYS A 67 -0.35 4.00 5.25
CA CYS A 67 0.79 4.90 5.19
C CYS A 67 1.64 4.86 6.45
N ASP A 68 1.00 4.89 7.62
CA ASP A 68 1.73 4.91 8.89
C ASP A 68 2.56 3.64 9.07
N GLU A 69 1.97 2.48 8.77
CA GLU A 69 2.67 1.20 8.87
C GLU A 69 3.84 1.11 7.89
N LEU A 70 3.66 1.67 6.68
CA LEU A 70 4.73 1.69 5.69
C LEU A 70 5.93 2.51 6.18
N TYR A 71 5.66 3.71 6.71
CA TYR A 71 6.71 4.57 7.24
C TYR A 71 7.36 3.97 8.48
N GLU A 72 6.60 3.26 9.30
CA GLU A 72 7.13 2.57 10.47
C GLU A 72 8.14 1.49 10.07
N LEU A 73 7.81 0.72 9.03
CA LEU A 73 8.73 -0.29 8.50
C LEU A 73 10.01 0.35 7.97
N GLU A 74 9.89 1.49 7.30
CA GLU A 74 11.06 2.20 6.78
C GLU A 74 11.93 2.72 7.93
N LYS A 75 11.30 3.28 8.95
CA LYS A 75 12.00 3.81 10.12
C LYS A 75 12.78 2.72 10.85
N GLU A 76 12.25 1.51 10.88
CA GLU A 76 12.88 0.37 11.55
C GLU A 76 13.82 -0.40 10.63
N ASP A 77 14.06 0.08 9.42
CA ASP A 77 14.90 -0.57 8.40
C ASP A 77 14.39 -1.97 8.02
N LYS A 78 13.09 -2.20 8.14
CA LYS A 78 12.47 -3.48 7.81
C LYS A 78 11.87 -3.53 6.43
N LEU A 79 11.60 -2.36 5.82
CA LEU A 79 10.94 -2.31 4.52
C LEU A 79 11.80 -2.99 3.45
N ASP A 80 13.08 -2.68 3.41
CA ASP A 80 13.99 -3.27 2.43
C ASP A 80 14.07 -4.80 2.55
N LEU A 81 13.94 -5.31 3.77
CA LEU A 81 13.94 -6.77 4.00
C LEU A 81 12.73 -7.44 3.36
N LEU A 82 11.59 -6.76 3.35
CA LEU A 82 10.36 -7.30 2.75
C LEU A 82 10.40 -7.24 1.23
N LEU A 83 11.23 -6.36 0.68
CA LEU A 83 11.30 -6.11 -0.76
C LEU A 83 12.34 -6.95 -1.49
N ASN A 84 13.13 -7.68 -0.77
CA ASN A 84 14.18 -8.53 -1.37
C ASN A 84 13.69 -9.91 -1.69
#